data_958e23929e999e17749582f35b41dad6
#
_entry.id   958e23929e999e17749582f35b41dad6
#
_cell.length_a   1.000
_cell.length_b   1.000
_cell.length_c   1.000
_cell.angle_alpha   90.00
_cell.angle_beta   90.00
_cell.angle_gamma   90.00
#
_symmetry.space_group_name_H-M   'P 1'
#
loop_
_entity.id
_entity.type
_entity.pdbx_description
1 polymer ?
#
loop_
_entity_poly.entity_id
_entity_poly.type
_entity_poly.pdbx_seq_one_letter_code
_entity_poly.pdbx_strand_id
1 'polypeptide(L)'
;MLIIGAGPAGLATAIKLKTEANKNNQEINIVVLEKGSEVGAHILSGAVIDPIGLDMLLPNWRDLDPPAMSEVIDDRFYILGPAGSLRIPNFFFPRLMSNHNCFATSLSNVVKWLGGIAQSLGIEVYPGFPASEIIYQGDRAVSYTHLTLPTNREV
;
A
#
# COMPACT_ATOMS: atom_id res chain seq x y z
N MET A 1 1.28 -8.37 17.19
CA MET A 1 2.36 -7.78 16.34
C MET A 1 1.99 -6.37 15.97
N LEU A 2 2.96 -5.43 15.93
CA LEU A 2 2.72 -4.04 15.57
C LEU A 2 3.39 -3.72 14.24
N ILE A 3 2.67 -3.06 13.34
CA ILE A 3 3.15 -2.58 12.03
C ILE A 3 2.95 -1.07 11.97
N ILE A 4 3.97 -0.34 11.56
CA ILE A 4 3.92 1.12 11.43
C ILE A 4 3.77 1.50 9.96
N GLY A 5 2.66 2.17 9.65
CA GLY A 5 2.27 2.63 8.32
C GLY A 5 1.27 1.70 7.62
N ALA A 6 0.08 2.22 7.32
CA ALA A 6 -0.95 1.54 6.52
C ALA A 6 -0.81 1.84 5.02
N GLY A 7 0.41 1.94 4.53
CA GLY A 7 0.71 1.98 3.10
C GLY A 7 0.67 0.59 2.46
N PRO A 8 0.96 0.48 1.14
CA PRO A 8 0.92 -0.80 0.42
C PRO A 8 1.75 -1.89 1.10
N ALA A 9 2.97 -1.57 1.52
CA ALA A 9 3.89 -2.53 2.16
C ALA A 9 3.38 -3.01 3.53
N GLY A 10 2.93 -2.06 4.38
CA GLY A 10 2.42 -2.40 5.72
C GLY A 10 1.16 -3.26 5.67
N LEU A 11 0.19 -2.88 4.83
CA LEU A 11 -1.04 -3.66 4.66
C LEU A 11 -0.78 -5.02 4.01
N ALA A 12 0.08 -5.09 2.98
CA ALA A 12 0.45 -6.37 2.37
C ALA A 12 1.12 -7.31 3.40
N THR A 13 2.01 -6.77 4.25
CA THR A 13 2.65 -7.53 5.34
C THR A 13 1.61 -8.04 6.33
N ALA A 14 0.70 -7.17 6.78
CA ALA A 14 -0.34 -7.51 7.73
C ALA A 14 -1.28 -8.61 7.20
N ILE A 15 -1.78 -8.45 5.97
CA ILE A 15 -2.66 -9.41 5.30
C ILE A 15 -1.94 -10.76 5.13
N LYS A 16 -0.70 -10.75 4.62
CA LYS A 16 0.06 -11.98 4.41
C LYS A 16 0.30 -12.73 5.72
N LEU A 17 0.73 -12.03 6.76
CA LEU A 17 0.95 -12.62 8.08
C LEU A 17 -0.33 -13.23 8.66
N LYS A 18 -1.45 -12.51 8.60
CA LYS A 18 -2.73 -13.01 9.11
C LYS A 18 -3.19 -14.24 8.33
N THR A 19 -3.06 -14.19 7.00
CA THR A 19 -3.43 -15.31 6.13
C THR A 19 -2.59 -16.56 6.41
N GLU A 20 -1.27 -16.40 6.57
CA GLU A 20 -0.38 -17.54 6.88
C GLU A 20 -0.60 -18.08 8.30
N ALA A 21 -0.86 -17.20 9.28
CA ALA A 21 -1.20 -17.62 10.63
C ALA A 21 -2.51 -18.45 10.63
N ASN A 22 -3.54 -17.98 9.93
CA ASN A 22 -4.81 -18.70 9.82
C ASN A 22 -4.64 -20.07 9.15
N LYS A 23 -3.83 -20.20 8.10
CA LYS A 23 -3.50 -21.49 7.46
C LYS A 23 -2.83 -22.47 8.41
N ASN A 24 -2.02 -21.97 9.33
CA ASN A 24 -1.29 -22.78 10.31
C ASN A 24 -2.06 -22.95 11.64
N ASN A 25 -3.33 -22.53 11.71
CA ASN A 25 -4.14 -22.52 12.92
C ASN A 25 -3.46 -21.78 14.10
N GLN A 26 -2.71 -20.72 13.80
CA GLN A 26 -2.05 -19.86 14.78
C GLN A 26 -2.86 -18.61 14.99
N GLU A 27 -3.16 -18.29 16.25
CA GLU A 27 -3.79 -17.04 16.59
C GLU A 27 -2.73 -15.93 16.70
N ILE A 28 -2.91 -14.87 15.91
CA ILE A 28 -2.04 -13.70 15.95
C ILE A 28 -2.89 -12.42 15.94
N ASN A 29 -2.58 -11.53 16.89
CA ASN A 29 -3.15 -10.19 16.92
C ASN A 29 -2.20 -9.23 16.18
N ILE A 30 -2.71 -8.56 15.15
CA ILE A 30 -1.95 -7.62 14.32
C ILE A 30 -2.60 -6.25 14.45
N VAL A 31 -1.79 -5.26 14.78
CA VAL A 31 -2.17 -3.85 14.85
C VAL A 31 -1.34 -3.10 13.82
N VAL A 32 -1.99 -2.28 13.01
CA VAL A 32 -1.37 -1.37 12.04
C VAL A 32 -1.66 0.06 12.45
N LEU A 33 -0.63 0.87 12.61
CA LEU A 33 -0.76 2.30 12.91
C LEU A 33 -0.51 3.13 11.64
N GLU A 34 -1.33 4.14 11.45
CA GLU A 34 -1.21 5.07 10.33
C GLU A 34 -1.22 6.51 10.84
N LYS A 35 -0.25 7.33 10.39
CA LYS A 35 -0.16 8.74 10.78
C LYS A 35 -1.24 9.61 10.14
N GLY A 36 -1.70 9.23 8.94
CA GLY A 36 -2.75 9.93 8.22
C GLY A 36 -4.09 9.81 8.94
N SER A 37 -4.98 10.78 8.74
CA SER A 37 -6.34 10.77 9.29
C SER A 37 -7.19 9.61 8.79
N GLU A 38 -6.81 9.02 7.66
CA GLU A 38 -7.39 7.81 7.08
C GLU A 38 -6.33 7.03 6.30
N VAL A 39 -6.60 5.76 6.07
CA VAL A 39 -5.75 4.91 5.22
C VAL A 39 -5.72 5.47 3.80
N GLY A 40 -4.53 5.68 3.25
CA GLY A 40 -4.35 6.22 1.90
C GLY A 40 -4.33 7.76 1.78
N ALA A 41 -4.54 8.50 2.88
CA ALA A 41 -4.61 9.98 2.85
C ALA A 41 -3.34 10.65 2.31
N HIS A 42 -2.17 10.08 2.56
CA HIS A 42 -0.88 10.65 2.16
C HIS A 42 -0.28 10.00 0.90
N ILE A 43 -1.08 9.22 0.18
CA ILE A 43 -0.63 8.53 -1.02
C ILE A 43 -1.04 9.33 -2.25
N LEU A 44 -0.08 9.56 -3.16
CA LEU A 44 -0.35 10.21 -4.43
C LEU A 44 -1.35 9.40 -5.24
N SER A 45 -2.31 10.10 -5.81
CA SER A 45 -3.27 9.54 -6.74
C SER A 45 -2.61 9.35 -8.10
N GLY A 46 -2.98 8.29 -8.81
CA GLY A 46 -2.46 7.97 -10.14
C GLY A 46 -1.16 7.15 -10.07
N ALA A 47 -1.29 5.89 -10.41
CA ALA A 47 -0.17 4.96 -10.51
C ALA A 47 -0.45 3.95 -11.62
N VAL A 48 0.60 3.40 -12.18
CA VAL A 48 0.55 2.17 -12.97
C VAL A 48 1.10 1.07 -12.06
N ILE A 49 0.29 0.05 -11.81
CA ILE A 49 0.66 -1.06 -10.93
C ILE A 49 0.81 -2.35 -11.72
N ASP A 50 1.85 -3.11 -11.43
CA ASP A 50 1.99 -4.48 -11.87
C ASP A 50 1.14 -5.38 -10.95
N PRO A 51 0.16 -6.12 -11.48
CA PRO A 51 -0.74 -6.93 -10.67
C PRO A 51 -0.07 -8.12 -9.97
N ILE A 52 1.17 -8.45 -10.32
CA ILE A 52 1.88 -9.63 -9.78
C ILE A 52 1.93 -9.62 -8.25
N GLY A 53 2.07 -8.44 -7.64
CA GLY A 53 2.05 -8.30 -6.19
C GLY A 53 0.68 -8.61 -5.58
N LEU A 54 -0.41 -8.20 -6.24
CA LEU A 54 -1.77 -8.51 -5.83
C LEU A 54 -2.10 -9.99 -6.06
N ASP A 55 -1.69 -10.55 -7.19
CA ASP A 55 -1.88 -11.97 -7.52
C ASP A 55 -1.19 -12.88 -6.49
N MET A 56 -0.03 -12.48 -5.99
CA MET A 56 0.70 -13.21 -4.93
C MET A 56 0.12 -13.03 -3.54
N LEU A 57 -0.43 -11.85 -3.24
CA LEU A 57 -0.99 -11.52 -1.93
C LEU A 57 -2.39 -12.09 -1.78
N LEU A 58 -3.23 -11.89 -2.77
CA LEU A 58 -4.66 -12.20 -2.81
C LEU A 58 -4.99 -12.82 -4.18
N PRO A 59 -4.81 -14.13 -4.40
CA PRO A 59 -5.00 -14.74 -5.72
C PRO A 59 -6.36 -14.50 -6.36
N ASN A 60 -7.40 -14.26 -5.55
CA ASN A 60 -8.76 -13.95 -5.96
C ASN A 60 -9.13 -12.46 -5.86
N TRP A 61 -8.14 -11.54 -5.88
CA TRP A 61 -8.39 -10.12 -5.65
C TRP A 61 -9.40 -9.49 -6.62
N ARG A 62 -9.49 -10.02 -7.83
CA ARG A 62 -10.45 -9.52 -8.85
C ARG A 62 -11.91 -9.75 -8.46
N ASP A 63 -12.18 -10.73 -7.59
CA ASP A 63 -13.52 -11.06 -7.07
C ASP A 63 -13.85 -10.33 -5.76
N LEU A 64 -12.89 -9.57 -5.21
CA LEU A 64 -13.02 -8.87 -3.93
C LEU A 64 -13.40 -7.40 -4.10
N ASP A 65 -14.13 -7.06 -5.15
CA ASP A 65 -14.58 -5.70 -5.47
C ASP A 65 -13.45 -4.66 -5.44
N PRO A 66 -12.39 -4.84 -6.27
CA PRO A 66 -11.27 -3.91 -6.30
C PRO A 66 -11.70 -2.53 -6.82
N PRO A 67 -10.96 -1.46 -6.48
CA PRO A 67 -11.24 -0.14 -7.03
C PRO A 67 -11.09 -0.13 -8.55
N ALA A 68 -11.65 0.88 -9.20
CA ALA A 68 -11.55 1.02 -10.65
C ALA A 68 -10.09 1.02 -11.13
N MET A 69 -9.78 0.10 -12.02
CA MET A 69 -8.49 -0.09 -12.66
C MET A 69 -8.68 -0.21 -14.18
N SER A 70 -7.82 0.45 -14.93
CA SER A 70 -7.82 0.38 -16.40
C SER A 70 -6.56 -0.33 -16.86
N GLU A 71 -6.70 -1.39 -17.65
CA GLU A 71 -5.56 -2.09 -18.23
C GLU A 71 -4.79 -1.18 -19.18
N VAL A 72 -3.46 -1.23 -19.12
CA VAL A 72 -2.58 -0.50 -20.05
C VAL A 72 -2.52 -1.27 -21.36
N ILE A 73 -3.22 -0.76 -22.37
CA ILE A 73 -3.31 -1.37 -23.71
C ILE A 73 -2.21 -0.88 -24.65
N ASP A 74 -1.62 0.29 -24.38
CA ASP A 74 -0.56 0.87 -25.21
C ASP A 74 0.41 1.69 -24.32
N ASP A 75 1.70 1.48 -24.55
CA ASP A 75 2.79 2.12 -23.82
C ASP A 75 3.76 2.74 -24.84
N ARG A 76 3.98 4.05 -24.75
CA ARG A 76 4.76 4.79 -25.74
C ARG A 76 5.74 5.73 -25.08
N PHE A 77 7.00 5.63 -25.48
CA PHE A 77 8.04 6.54 -25.06
C PHE A 77 8.29 7.65 -26.10
N TYR A 78 8.36 8.89 -25.60
CA TYR A 78 8.69 10.06 -26.41
C TYR A 78 9.79 10.88 -25.76
N ILE A 79 10.77 11.32 -26.57
CA ILE A 79 11.66 12.40 -26.17
C ILE A 79 11.02 13.69 -26.69
N LEU A 80 10.78 14.63 -25.75
CA LEU A 80 10.22 15.93 -26.06
C LEU A 80 11.33 16.96 -26.20
N GLY A 81 11.27 17.78 -27.24
CA GLY A 81 12.19 18.88 -27.49
C GLY A 81 11.45 20.14 -27.95
N PRO A 82 12.17 21.30 -28.04
CA PRO A 82 11.54 22.57 -28.42
C PRO A 82 10.88 22.56 -29.81
N ALA A 83 11.34 21.67 -30.71
CA ALA A 83 10.87 21.57 -32.10
C ALA A 83 9.90 20.40 -32.33
N GLY A 84 9.53 19.65 -31.29
CA GLY A 84 8.62 18.51 -31.43
C GLY A 84 8.94 17.31 -30.54
N SER A 85 8.47 16.14 -30.92
CA SER A 85 8.68 14.89 -30.18
C SER A 85 9.22 13.79 -31.08
N LEU A 86 10.10 12.95 -30.54
CA LEU A 86 10.63 11.76 -31.17
C LEU A 86 10.13 10.52 -30.40
N ARG A 87 9.42 9.62 -31.06
CA ARG A 87 9.01 8.34 -30.47
C ARG A 87 10.19 7.36 -30.50
N ILE A 88 10.48 6.76 -29.34
CA ILE A 88 11.47 5.69 -29.22
C ILE A 88 10.72 4.35 -29.15
N PRO A 89 11.07 3.37 -29.99
CA PRO A 89 10.48 2.05 -29.92
C PRO A 89 10.76 1.34 -28.58
N ASN A 90 9.76 0.69 -28.02
CA ASN A 90 9.81 0.10 -26.67
C ASN A 90 10.85 -1.02 -26.53
N PHE A 91 11.24 -1.69 -27.63
CA PHE A 91 12.24 -2.78 -27.59
C PHE A 91 13.66 -2.34 -27.17
N PHE A 92 13.95 -1.04 -27.20
CA PHE A 92 15.24 -0.50 -26.69
C PHE A 92 15.26 -0.39 -25.16
N PHE A 93 14.11 -0.52 -24.49
CA PHE A 93 14.03 -0.35 -23.04
C PHE A 93 14.08 -1.67 -22.30
N PRO A 94 14.64 -1.69 -21.08
CA PRO A 94 14.58 -2.87 -20.23
C PRO A 94 13.14 -3.22 -19.85
N ARG A 95 12.87 -4.49 -19.62
CA ARG A 95 11.53 -5.02 -19.29
C ARG A 95 10.86 -4.30 -18.10
N LEU A 96 11.66 -3.80 -17.15
CA LEU A 96 11.17 -3.02 -15.99
C LEU A 96 10.53 -1.68 -16.37
N MET A 97 10.79 -1.17 -17.57
CA MET A 97 10.17 0.08 -18.08
C MET A 97 8.94 -0.20 -18.94
N SER A 98 8.54 -1.44 -19.12
CA SER A 98 7.33 -1.81 -19.85
C SER A 98 6.14 -1.87 -18.89
N ASN A 99 5.05 -1.20 -19.26
CA ASN A 99 3.79 -1.23 -18.52
C ASN A 99 2.77 -2.23 -19.11
N HIS A 100 3.23 -3.14 -19.95
CA HIS A 100 2.36 -4.16 -20.55
C HIS A 100 1.76 -5.08 -19.48
N ASN A 101 0.45 -5.32 -19.53
CA ASN A 101 -0.34 -6.05 -18.53
C ASN A 101 -0.40 -5.38 -17.14
N CYS A 102 0.02 -4.13 -17.03
CA CYS A 102 -0.16 -3.32 -15.83
C CYS A 102 -1.52 -2.60 -15.81
N PHE A 103 -1.91 -2.08 -14.68
CA PHE A 103 -3.16 -1.36 -14.51
C PHE A 103 -2.91 0.09 -14.07
N ALA A 104 -3.51 1.03 -14.80
CA ALA A 104 -3.60 2.42 -14.36
C ALA A 104 -4.73 2.56 -13.34
N THR A 105 -4.43 3.12 -12.17
CA THR A 105 -5.38 3.24 -11.06
C THR A 105 -5.00 4.36 -10.10
N SER A 106 -5.85 4.62 -9.11
CA SER A 106 -5.50 5.44 -7.95
C SER A 106 -4.89 4.57 -6.85
N LEU A 107 -3.60 4.75 -6.56
CA LEU A 107 -2.92 3.99 -5.52
C LEU A 107 -3.56 4.23 -4.13
N SER A 108 -4.06 5.43 -3.87
CA SER A 108 -4.81 5.74 -2.65
C SER A 108 -6.05 4.85 -2.50
N ASN A 109 -6.81 4.65 -3.59
CA ASN A 109 -8.00 3.80 -3.56
C ASN A 109 -7.63 2.33 -3.38
N VAL A 110 -6.55 1.86 -4.02
CA VAL A 110 -6.04 0.49 -3.81
C VAL A 110 -5.67 0.27 -2.36
N VAL A 111 -5.01 1.23 -1.73
CA VAL A 111 -4.59 1.11 -0.33
C VAL A 111 -5.79 1.18 0.63
N LYS A 112 -6.79 2.03 0.35
CA LYS A 112 -8.04 2.03 1.12
C LYS A 112 -8.75 0.69 1.04
N TRP A 113 -8.84 0.11 -0.14
CA TRP A 113 -9.43 -1.21 -0.37
C TRP A 113 -8.66 -2.32 0.37
N LEU A 114 -7.31 -2.33 0.31
CA LEU A 114 -6.49 -3.25 1.09
C LEU A 114 -6.69 -3.07 2.60
N GLY A 115 -6.89 -1.84 3.07
CA GLY A 115 -7.25 -1.55 4.45
C GLY A 115 -8.56 -2.20 4.87
N GLY A 116 -9.58 -2.13 4.01
CA GLY A 116 -10.86 -2.83 4.23
C GLY A 116 -10.70 -4.36 4.30
N ILE A 117 -9.88 -4.93 3.42
CA ILE A 117 -9.55 -6.37 3.46
C ILE A 117 -8.81 -6.73 4.75
N ALA A 118 -7.83 -5.92 5.17
CA ALA A 118 -7.13 -6.15 6.43
C ALA A 118 -8.09 -6.18 7.62
N GLN A 119 -9.02 -5.22 7.70
CA GLN A 119 -10.04 -5.18 8.74
C GLN A 119 -10.99 -6.39 8.70
N SER A 120 -11.40 -6.84 7.52
CA SER A 120 -12.24 -8.03 7.37
C SER A 120 -11.55 -9.33 7.85
N LEU A 121 -10.22 -9.37 7.82
CA LEU A 121 -9.40 -10.45 8.37
C LEU A 121 -9.19 -10.34 9.89
N GLY A 122 -9.76 -9.34 10.57
CA GLY A 122 -9.59 -9.10 12.00
C GLY A 122 -8.24 -8.43 12.34
N ILE A 123 -7.66 -7.67 11.41
CA ILE A 123 -6.49 -6.82 11.66
C ILE A 123 -7.00 -5.46 12.14
N GLU A 124 -6.46 -4.98 13.24
CA GLU A 124 -6.80 -3.67 13.78
C GLU A 124 -5.97 -2.59 13.06
N VAL A 125 -6.64 -1.64 12.41
CA VAL A 125 -6.00 -0.52 11.71
C VAL A 125 -6.42 0.78 12.37
N TYR A 126 -5.45 1.52 12.90
CA TYR A 126 -5.66 2.78 13.63
C TYR A 126 -5.07 3.96 12.85
N PRO A 127 -5.89 4.71 12.10
CA PRO A 127 -5.47 5.98 11.51
C PRO A 127 -5.40 7.09 12.56
N GLY A 128 -4.61 8.12 12.29
CA GLY A 128 -4.40 9.26 13.20
C GLY A 128 -3.39 8.97 14.32
N PHE A 129 -2.65 7.86 14.28
CA PHE A 129 -1.65 7.49 15.28
C PHE A 129 -0.22 7.53 14.70
N PRO A 130 0.44 8.69 14.70
CA PRO A 130 1.83 8.80 14.25
C PRO A 130 2.78 8.18 15.28
N ALA A 131 3.47 7.11 14.90
CA ALA A 131 4.56 6.59 15.73
C ALA A 131 5.75 7.55 15.69
N SER A 132 6.34 7.83 16.86
CA SER A 132 7.46 8.75 17.03
C SER A 132 8.77 8.00 17.27
N GLU A 133 8.81 7.18 18.30
CA GLU A 133 10.03 6.47 18.70
C GLU A 133 9.74 5.01 19.01
N ILE A 134 10.73 4.16 18.80
CA ILE A 134 10.67 2.75 19.18
C ILE A 134 11.29 2.63 20.57
N ILE A 135 10.56 1.98 21.49
CA ILE A 135 11.05 1.69 22.83
C ILE A 135 11.72 0.32 22.82
N TYR A 136 12.95 0.29 23.29
CA TYR A 136 13.76 -0.92 23.38
C TYR A 136 13.92 -1.38 24.83
N GLN A 137 13.95 -2.69 25.03
CA GLN A 137 14.41 -3.33 26.26
C GLN A 137 15.61 -4.22 25.89
N GLY A 138 16.83 -3.74 26.17
CA GLY A 138 18.04 -4.29 25.57
C GLY A 138 18.01 -4.11 24.06
N ASP A 139 18.25 -5.16 23.29
CA ASP A 139 18.24 -5.15 21.82
C ASP A 139 16.86 -5.47 21.23
N ARG A 140 15.83 -5.65 22.05
CA ARG A 140 14.48 -6.00 21.61
C ARG A 140 13.58 -4.78 21.59
N ALA A 141 12.96 -4.51 20.43
CA ALA A 141 11.88 -3.54 20.33
C ALA A 141 10.61 -4.09 21.03
N VAL A 142 10.11 -3.38 22.04
CA VAL A 142 9.00 -3.83 22.89
C VAL A 142 7.75 -2.96 22.80
N SER A 143 7.90 -1.68 22.42
CA SER A 143 6.81 -0.71 22.34
C SER A 143 7.18 0.46 21.43
N TYR A 144 6.32 1.47 21.37
CA TYR A 144 6.54 2.73 20.68
C TYR A 144 5.92 3.90 21.45
N THR A 145 6.38 5.11 21.16
CA THR A 145 5.69 6.35 21.55
C THR A 145 4.92 6.92 20.36
N HIS A 146 3.81 7.60 20.60
CA HIS A 146 3.07 8.35 19.59
C HIS A 146 3.01 9.84 19.98
N LEU A 147 3.00 10.70 18.96
CA LEU A 147 2.75 12.13 19.17
C LEU A 147 1.25 12.33 19.29
N THR A 148 0.79 12.80 20.44
CA THR A 148 -0.53 13.41 20.54
C THR A 148 -0.42 14.81 19.97
N LEU A 149 -1.16 15.10 18.88
CA LEU A 149 -1.31 16.46 18.43
C LEU A 149 -1.89 17.29 19.58
N PRO A 150 -1.32 18.46 19.93
CA PRO A 150 -1.93 19.34 20.90
C PRO A 150 -3.33 19.67 20.40
N THR A 151 -4.35 19.26 21.15
CA THR A 151 -5.70 19.74 20.95
C THR A 151 -5.69 21.20 21.33
N ASN A 152 -5.53 22.10 20.37
CA ASN A 152 -5.86 23.49 20.57
C ASN A 152 -7.36 23.58 20.84
N ARG A 153 -7.71 23.42 22.10
CA ARG A 153 -8.92 24.02 22.66
C ARG A 153 -8.54 25.45 23.00
N GLU A 154 -8.59 26.32 22.03
CA GLU A 154 -8.82 27.73 22.31
C GLU A 154 -10.31 27.98 22.20
N VAL A 155 -10.84 28.36 23.34
CA VAL A 155 -12.19 28.89 23.59
C VAL A 155 -12.32 30.27 22.94
#